data_a381cd4a6fe68575a539a797d0114daf
#
_entry.id   a381cd4a6fe68575a539a797d0114daf
#
_cell.length_a   1.000
_cell.length_b   1.000
_cell.length_c   1.000
_cell.angle_alpha   90.00
_cell.angle_beta   90.00
_cell.angle_gamma   90.00
#
_symmetry.space_group_name_H-M   'P 1'
#
loop_
_entity.id
_entity.type
_entity.pdbx_description
1 polymer ?
#
loop_
_entity_poly.entity_id
_entity_poly.type
_entity_poly.pdbx_seq_one_letter_code
_entity_poly.pdbx_strand_id
1 'polypeptide(L)'
;MKKVLSLVLATLLATTMIGCGNANVESTTDQTDVKETQVELGSAGVVSENTETSAQVEEVSVAISYDVSNLAPFTSATSGRLSLIQTLYEYLAYYDADSDTGLSGILMKECEKIDNYTTRVTIYDYIYDSAGNHLTASDVAFSFNTWAEAGNSVKCKLLDSCTVVDEFTVDIKLNTDSVGDVENMMCGLVPIVTQAAYEASDDGMIEKVVSTSPYIVTDYVEGSTLTVEKNPNYWQTNEDLVSPFSHSNADKIVYHIVTEASQVSTNLETDVVDIAANMTSSEVGRFQNTDGYNVYAIAGTNFNWITFNCSEGGMFYNNPDFRKAICYAIDANGIIEGVFNGGAKLSKAYANPECIDYNSEWDSEEYYEYNIEKAKELLASSGADTSQTIRIMYPQTTNNKSMAQIIQSYLLELGLNCELLGYESALYQTYKYEAGEWDIILDQKQSVDYVTSLASTLQVSGDTPAICLVDDEKMQDLAVLVQSNEGHTAENVNEYMEYVKEQCYVYAICQENFYHVTESSVNGIVTNFKGWLLPGCSTFGDDFER
;
A
#
# COMPACT_ATOMS: atom_id res chain seq x y z
N MET A 1 -6.37 -60.36 15.20
CA MET A 1 -5.44 -60.65 16.35
C MET A 1 -4.90 -59.34 16.85
N LYS A 2 -5.27 -59.06 18.09
CA LYS A 2 -4.56 -58.32 19.16
C LYS A 2 -3.96 -56.94 18.78
N LYS A 3 -4.56 -55.75 19.22
CA LYS A 3 -4.53 -55.16 20.57
C LYS A 3 -3.10 -54.92 21.03
N VAL A 4 -2.73 -53.61 21.37
CA VAL A 4 -2.49 -53.08 22.72
C VAL A 4 -1.79 -51.72 22.52
N LEU A 5 -2.29 -50.52 22.89
CA LEU A 5 -2.35 -49.84 24.20
C LEU A 5 -1.07 -49.10 24.56
N SER A 6 -1.18 -47.79 24.78
CA SER A 6 -0.72 -46.96 25.93
C SER A 6 -0.84 -45.49 25.58
N LEU A 7 -1.61 -44.66 26.14
CA LEU A 7 -2.00 -44.19 27.50
C LEU A 7 -0.82 -43.94 28.46
N VAL A 8 -0.91 -42.78 29.14
CA VAL A 8 -0.11 -42.25 30.25
C VAL A 8 0.81 -41.11 29.81
N LEU A 9 0.66 -39.84 30.22
CA LEU A 9 0.60 -39.34 31.57
C LEU A 9 0.04 -37.91 31.61
N ALA A 10 -1.08 -37.69 32.21
CA ALA A 10 -1.40 -36.44 32.93
C ALA A 10 -1.13 -36.75 34.41
N THR A 11 -0.45 -35.90 35.12
CA THR A 11 -0.67 -35.62 36.54
C THR A 11 0.36 -34.63 37.09
N LEU A 12 -0.10 -33.68 37.70
CA LEU A 12 -0.03 -33.04 39.02
C LEU A 12 1.01 -31.92 39.16
N LEU A 13 0.51 -30.76 39.54
CA LEU A 13 0.81 -30.24 40.88
C LEU A 13 -0.12 -29.07 41.23
N ALA A 14 -1.03 -29.35 42.14
CA ALA A 14 -1.67 -28.35 42.99
C ALA A 14 -1.16 -28.55 44.42
N THR A 15 -1.28 -27.46 45.21
CA THR A 15 -1.06 -27.27 46.64
C THR A 15 0.38 -26.84 47.02
N THR A 16 0.52 -25.70 47.71
CA THR A 16 0.03 -25.35 49.03
C THR A 16 0.04 -23.85 49.29
N MET A 17 -1.05 -23.35 49.86
CA MET A 17 -1.13 -22.08 50.60
C MET A 17 -0.61 -22.31 52.03
N ILE A 18 -0.12 -21.21 52.66
CA ILE A 18 -0.26 -20.73 54.04
C ILE A 18 1.07 -20.25 54.64
N GLY A 19 1.07 -19.00 55.08
CA GLY A 19 2.03 -18.50 56.04
C GLY A 19 2.22 -16.99 56.05
N CYS A 20 1.47 -16.28 56.89
CA CYS A 20 1.68 -14.87 57.25
C CYS A 20 3.06 -14.61 57.86
N GLY A 21 3.68 -13.47 57.51
CA GLY A 21 4.80 -12.93 58.25
C GLY A 21 5.24 -11.58 57.69
N ASN A 22 4.89 -10.48 58.34
CA ASN A 22 5.42 -9.14 58.10
C ASN A 22 6.94 -9.11 58.29
N ALA A 23 7.66 -8.69 57.26
CA ALA A 23 9.00 -8.12 57.42
C ALA A 23 9.19 -7.08 56.31
N ASN A 24 9.35 -5.82 56.69
CA ASN A 24 9.83 -4.76 55.81
C ASN A 24 11.21 -5.14 55.28
N VAL A 25 11.31 -5.33 53.97
CA VAL A 25 12.56 -5.31 53.26
C VAL A 25 12.46 -4.23 52.20
N GLU A 26 13.26 -3.19 52.36
CA GLU A 26 13.53 -2.21 51.31
C GLU A 26 14.08 -2.99 50.09
N SER A 27 13.29 -3.15 49.07
CA SER A 27 13.78 -3.62 47.77
C SER A 27 14.23 -2.40 46.96
N THR A 28 15.52 -2.20 46.88
CA THR A 28 16.15 -1.48 45.78
C THR A 28 15.87 -2.27 44.49
N THR A 29 14.81 -1.91 43.78
CA THR A 29 14.63 -2.30 42.41
C THR A 29 15.55 -1.43 41.58
N ASP A 30 16.69 -2.02 41.13
CA ASP A 30 17.33 -1.59 39.89
C ASP A 30 16.31 -1.77 38.78
N GLN A 31 15.63 -0.68 38.42
CA GLN A 31 14.96 -0.58 37.15
C GLN A 31 16.08 -0.42 36.12
N THR A 32 16.49 -1.54 35.53
CA THR A 32 17.04 -1.47 34.20
C THR A 32 15.91 -0.88 33.33
N ASP A 33 16.05 0.38 32.95
CA ASP A 33 15.30 0.99 31.86
C ASP A 33 15.50 0.11 30.63
N VAL A 34 14.59 -0.80 30.40
CA VAL A 34 14.37 -1.37 29.08
C VAL A 34 13.82 -0.19 28.29
N LYS A 35 14.64 0.44 27.47
CA LYS A 35 14.17 1.32 26.40
C LYS A 35 13.23 0.46 25.56
N GLU A 36 11.93 0.60 25.76
CA GLU A 36 10.97 0.30 24.72
C GLU A 36 11.35 1.22 23.55
N THR A 37 12.07 0.67 22.59
CA THR A 37 12.21 1.32 21.30
C THR A 37 10.83 1.21 20.68
N GLN A 38 10.00 2.24 20.85
CA GLN A 38 8.79 2.39 20.07
C GLN A 38 9.28 2.46 18.63
N VAL A 39 8.90 1.49 17.83
CA VAL A 39 9.03 1.57 16.36
C VAL A 39 8.10 2.70 15.96
N GLU A 40 8.64 3.89 15.70
CA GLU A 40 7.82 5.00 15.22
C GLU A 40 7.29 4.63 13.84
N LEU A 41 5.97 4.70 13.68
CA LEU A 41 5.32 4.60 12.39
C LEU A 41 5.70 5.87 11.59
N GLY A 42 6.56 5.72 10.59
CA GLY A 42 6.83 6.76 9.62
C GLY A 42 5.66 6.86 8.64
N SER A 43 5.24 8.06 8.30
CA SER A 43 4.40 8.31 7.13
C SER A 43 5.18 7.90 5.87
N ALA A 44 4.48 7.47 4.82
CA ALA A 44 5.12 7.23 3.53
C ALA A 44 5.80 8.54 3.06
N GLY A 45 7.10 8.46 2.82
CA GLY A 45 7.95 9.62 2.53
C GLY A 45 9.36 9.41 3.08
N VAL A 46 10.04 10.50 3.40
CA VAL A 46 11.38 10.43 3.99
C VAL A 46 11.28 9.96 5.44
N VAL A 47 11.75 8.76 5.71
CA VAL A 47 11.85 8.21 7.07
C VAL A 47 13.32 8.30 7.50
N SER A 48 13.72 9.47 7.95
CA SER A 48 15.07 9.68 8.50
C SER A 48 14.98 10.54 9.74
N GLU A 49 15.33 9.99 10.88
CA GLU A 49 15.56 10.77 12.10
C GLU A 49 16.92 11.48 12.10
N ASN A 50 17.79 11.20 11.14
CA ASN A 50 19.15 11.75 11.12
C ASN A 50 19.31 12.84 10.08
N THR A 51 19.48 14.07 10.55
CA THR A 51 19.89 15.25 9.76
C THR A 51 21.40 15.23 9.42
N GLU A 52 22.10 14.14 9.63
CA GLU A 52 23.50 13.99 9.28
C GLU A 52 23.65 13.73 7.77
N THR A 53 24.68 14.34 7.19
CA THR A 53 25.05 14.10 5.78
C THR A 53 25.37 12.63 5.59
N SER A 54 24.70 11.96 4.64
CA SER A 54 24.99 10.58 4.29
C SER A 54 26.43 10.41 3.82
N ALA A 55 27.11 9.35 4.27
CA ALA A 55 28.32 8.91 3.60
C ALA A 55 27.97 8.41 2.18
N GLN A 56 28.86 8.67 1.21
CA GLN A 56 28.79 8.04 -0.10
C GLN A 56 29.36 6.63 0.04
N VAL A 57 28.60 5.60 -0.36
CA VAL A 57 29.04 4.20 -0.26
C VAL A 57 29.26 3.58 -1.65
N GLU A 58 30.17 2.60 -1.74
CA GLU A 58 30.50 1.97 -3.03
C GLU A 58 29.35 1.07 -3.52
N GLU A 59 28.74 0.30 -2.65
CA GLU A 59 27.66 -0.64 -3.00
C GLU A 59 26.66 -0.76 -1.84
N VAL A 60 25.37 -0.97 -2.17
CA VAL A 60 24.35 -1.43 -1.24
C VAL A 60 23.58 -2.59 -1.87
N SER A 61 23.31 -3.64 -1.10
CA SER A 61 22.57 -4.81 -1.54
C SER A 61 21.22 -4.88 -0.85
N VAL A 62 20.18 -5.13 -1.64
CA VAL A 62 18.79 -5.07 -1.18
C VAL A 62 18.04 -6.34 -1.56
N ALA A 63 17.43 -7.02 -0.59
CA ALA A 63 16.49 -8.09 -0.87
C ALA A 63 15.11 -7.54 -1.17
N ILE A 64 14.52 -7.95 -2.29
CA ILE A 64 13.13 -7.67 -2.67
C ILE A 64 12.36 -8.99 -2.85
N SER A 65 11.10 -9.02 -2.40
CA SER A 65 10.29 -10.26 -2.35
C SER A 65 9.44 -10.51 -3.60
N TYR A 66 9.66 -9.78 -4.68
CA TYR A 66 8.89 -9.89 -5.93
C TYR A 66 9.79 -9.91 -7.15
N ASP A 67 9.37 -10.66 -8.15
CA ASP A 67 9.99 -10.67 -9.48
C ASP A 67 9.38 -9.57 -10.35
N VAL A 68 10.23 -8.81 -11.01
CA VAL A 68 9.81 -7.72 -11.91
C VAL A 68 9.48 -8.20 -13.33
N SER A 69 9.85 -9.41 -13.67
CA SER A 69 9.66 -10.08 -14.99
C SER A 69 10.15 -9.31 -16.21
N ASN A 70 10.24 -8.01 -16.19
CA ASN A 70 10.86 -7.13 -17.21
C ASN A 70 11.00 -5.70 -16.70
N LEU A 71 11.80 -4.88 -17.39
CA LEU A 71 12.13 -3.51 -17.00
C LEU A 71 11.40 -2.43 -17.81
N ALA A 72 10.55 -2.80 -18.77
CA ALA A 72 9.88 -1.86 -19.69
C ALA A 72 8.99 -0.84 -18.95
N PRO A 73 8.95 0.45 -19.36
CA PRO A 73 8.27 1.50 -18.60
C PRO A 73 6.75 1.35 -18.59
N PHE A 74 6.13 0.89 -19.67
CA PHE A 74 4.68 0.92 -19.87
C PHE A 74 4.00 -0.45 -19.77
N THR A 75 4.60 -1.42 -19.09
CA THR A 75 3.99 -2.74 -18.86
C THR A 75 3.14 -2.77 -17.59
N SER A 76 2.52 -3.93 -17.31
CA SER A 76 1.58 -4.14 -16.19
C SER A 76 2.03 -3.54 -14.87
N ALA A 77 1.12 -2.81 -14.22
CA ALA A 77 1.34 -2.14 -12.95
C ALA A 77 1.04 -3.06 -11.75
N THR A 78 1.89 -4.08 -11.50
CA THR A 78 1.86 -4.77 -10.19
C THR A 78 2.59 -3.92 -9.15
N SER A 79 2.12 -3.93 -7.89
CA SER A 79 2.71 -3.13 -6.82
C SER A 79 4.21 -3.38 -6.64
N GLY A 80 4.63 -4.67 -6.68
CA GLY A 80 6.03 -5.02 -6.57
C GLY A 80 6.89 -4.44 -7.69
N ARG A 81 6.43 -4.55 -8.94
CA ARG A 81 7.14 -4.00 -10.09
C ARG A 81 7.27 -2.47 -10.02
N LEU A 82 6.18 -1.78 -9.64
CA LEU A 82 6.17 -0.32 -9.55
C LEU A 82 7.20 0.21 -8.55
N SER A 83 7.49 -0.52 -7.46
CA SER A 83 8.50 -0.09 -6.50
C SER A 83 9.90 -0.02 -7.10
N LEU A 84 10.26 -0.96 -7.99
CA LEU A 84 11.55 -0.96 -8.66
C LEU A 84 11.60 0.04 -9.81
N ILE A 85 10.52 0.17 -10.57
CA ILE A 85 10.42 1.07 -11.72
C ILE A 85 10.72 2.53 -11.31
N GLN A 86 10.40 2.93 -10.09
CA GLN A 86 10.73 4.28 -9.59
C GLN A 86 12.24 4.52 -9.37
N THR A 87 13.03 3.47 -9.22
CA THR A 87 14.50 3.61 -9.25
C THR A 87 15.02 3.74 -10.69
N LEU A 88 14.33 3.11 -11.64
CA LEU A 88 14.77 3.02 -13.04
C LEU A 88 14.32 4.21 -13.90
N TYR A 89 13.21 4.85 -13.55
CA TYR A 89 12.62 5.95 -14.32
C TYR A 89 12.17 7.07 -13.40
N GLU A 90 12.32 8.29 -13.85
CA GLU A 90 11.75 9.46 -13.17
C GLU A 90 10.32 9.75 -13.65
N TYR A 91 9.59 10.45 -12.79
CA TYR A 91 8.24 10.94 -13.01
C TYR A 91 8.25 12.47 -13.12
N LEU A 92 7.13 13.07 -13.49
CA LEU A 92 7.04 14.53 -13.56
C LEU A 92 7.17 15.17 -12.18
N ALA A 93 6.52 14.58 -11.16
CA ALA A 93 6.40 15.17 -9.83
C ALA A 93 6.39 14.09 -8.74
N TYR A 94 6.36 14.54 -7.50
CA TYR A 94 6.07 13.75 -6.31
C TYR A 94 5.09 14.49 -5.39
N TYR A 95 4.39 13.74 -4.52
CA TYR A 95 3.54 14.33 -3.48
C TYR A 95 4.40 14.98 -2.41
N ASP A 96 4.09 16.23 -2.08
CA ASP A 96 4.81 17.05 -1.12
C ASP A 96 3.82 17.82 -0.26
N ALA A 97 3.62 17.34 0.98
CA ALA A 97 2.66 17.93 1.91
C ALA A 97 3.04 19.36 2.35
N ASP A 98 4.31 19.75 2.19
CA ASP A 98 4.80 21.08 2.54
C ASP A 98 4.65 22.08 1.39
N SER A 99 4.30 21.61 0.19
CA SER A 99 4.05 22.45 -0.98
C SER A 99 2.64 23.03 -0.98
N ASP A 100 2.47 24.27 -1.40
CA ASP A 100 1.18 24.96 -1.53
C ASP A 100 0.19 24.21 -2.48
N THR A 101 0.72 23.41 -3.40
CA THR A 101 -0.06 22.65 -4.39
C THR A 101 -0.19 21.16 -4.04
N GLY A 102 0.46 20.72 -2.96
CA GLY A 102 0.58 19.29 -2.63
C GLY A 102 1.54 18.51 -3.53
N LEU A 103 2.23 19.19 -4.46
CA LEU A 103 3.16 18.59 -5.40
C LEU A 103 4.48 19.38 -5.47
N SER A 104 5.58 18.64 -5.65
CA SER A 104 6.87 19.19 -6.02
C SER A 104 7.45 18.47 -7.25
N GLY A 105 8.28 19.18 -8.04
CA GLY A 105 8.75 18.67 -9.32
C GLY A 105 9.95 17.72 -9.18
N ILE A 106 9.99 16.69 -10.03
CA ILE A 106 11.20 15.94 -10.39
C ILE A 106 11.66 16.48 -11.76
N LEU A 107 10.95 16.10 -12.83
CA LEU A 107 11.17 16.64 -14.17
C LEU A 107 10.35 17.92 -14.41
N MET A 108 9.28 18.10 -13.65
CA MET A 108 8.38 19.24 -13.70
C MET A 108 8.99 20.46 -13.04
N LYS A 109 8.96 21.59 -13.72
CA LYS A 109 9.34 22.90 -13.22
C LYS A 109 8.15 23.71 -12.71
N GLU A 110 7.04 23.67 -13.42
CA GLU A 110 5.81 24.39 -13.11
C GLU A 110 4.58 23.57 -13.47
N CYS A 111 3.50 23.74 -12.69
CA CYS A 111 2.22 23.09 -12.92
C CYS A 111 1.10 24.11 -12.74
N GLU A 112 0.13 24.14 -13.66
CA GLU A 112 -1.03 25.03 -13.63
C GLU A 112 -2.30 24.27 -14.02
N LYS A 113 -3.34 24.35 -13.21
CA LYS A 113 -4.65 23.82 -13.54
C LYS A 113 -5.38 24.81 -14.44
N ILE A 114 -5.56 24.46 -15.72
CA ILE A 114 -6.21 25.33 -16.73
C ILE A 114 -7.73 25.29 -16.57
N ASP A 115 -8.29 24.11 -16.35
CA ASP A 115 -9.68 23.85 -16.04
C ASP A 115 -9.83 22.51 -15.28
N ASN A 116 -11.06 22.06 -15.01
CA ASN A 116 -11.32 20.82 -14.27
C ASN A 116 -10.80 19.54 -14.97
N TYR A 117 -10.48 19.62 -16.25
CA TYR A 117 -10.04 18.49 -17.07
C TYR A 117 -8.61 18.61 -17.52
N THR A 118 -8.02 19.81 -17.51
CA THR A 118 -6.73 20.09 -18.15
C THR A 118 -5.74 20.66 -17.15
N THR A 119 -4.60 19.98 -17.03
CA THR A 119 -3.46 20.44 -16.25
C THR A 119 -2.30 20.73 -17.19
N ARG A 120 -1.75 21.92 -17.14
CA ARG A 120 -0.56 22.34 -17.87
C ARG A 120 0.68 22.08 -17.05
N VAL A 121 1.67 21.45 -17.67
CA VAL A 121 2.95 21.14 -17.03
C VAL A 121 4.09 21.66 -17.90
N THR A 122 5.01 22.43 -17.28
CA THR A 122 6.27 22.84 -17.89
C THR A 122 7.41 22.06 -17.25
N ILE A 123 8.27 21.45 -18.05
CA ILE A 123 9.46 20.73 -17.59
C ILE A 123 10.70 21.62 -17.64
N TYR A 124 11.79 21.19 -16.96
CA TYR A 124 13.09 21.85 -17.12
C TYR A 124 13.60 21.69 -18.57
N ASP A 125 14.31 22.70 -19.06
CA ASP A 125 14.80 22.78 -20.45
C ASP A 125 16.22 22.19 -20.64
N TYR A 126 16.76 21.51 -19.63
CA TYR A 126 18.11 20.92 -19.63
C TYR A 126 18.14 19.46 -19.20
N ILE A 127 17.02 18.73 -19.37
CA ILE A 127 16.92 17.32 -19.01
C ILE A 127 17.48 16.45 -20.16
N TYR A 128 18.38 15.52 -19.81
CA TYR A 128 18.93 14.54 -20.72
C TYR A 128 18.80 13.12 -20.14
N ASP A 129 18.51 12.16 -20.99
CA ASP A 129 18.56 10.75 -20.60
C ASP A 129 19.99 10.20 -20.56
N SER A 130 20.16 8.98 -20.10
CA SER A 130 21.46 8.31 -19.97
C SER A 130 22.18 8.03 -21.29
N ALA A 131 21.47 8.12 -22.43
CA ALA A 131 22.05 8.02 -23.77
C ALA A 131 22.38 9.40 -24.39
N GLY A 132 22.05 10.50 -23.70
CA GLY A 132 22.30 11.87 -24.14
C GLY A 132 21.20 12.45 -25.04
N ASN A 133 20.01 11.86 -25.10
CA ASN A 133 18.88 12.46 -25.78
C ASN A 133 18.27 13.58 -24.90
N HIS A 134 17.99 14.72 -25.51
CA HIS A 134 17.34 15.85 -24.83
C HIS A 134 15.84 15.59 -24.69
N LEU A 135 15.34 15.62 -23.43
CA LEU A 135 13.93 15.44 -23.13
C LEU A 135 13.17 16.75 -23.39
N THR A 136 12.08 16.63 -24.14
CA THR A 136 11.21 17.76 -24.52
C THR A 136 9.74 17.46 -24.17
N ALA A 137 8.86 18.43 -24.38
CA ALA A 137 7.41 18.23 -24.25
C ALA A 137 6.86 17.13 -25.15
N SER A 138 7.51 16.89 -26.32
CA SER A 138 7.11 15.77 -27.20
C SER A 138 7.31 14.42 -26.55
N ASP A 139 8.35 14.26 -25.74
CA ASP A 139 8.67 13.01 -25.05
C ASP A 139 7.71 12.78 -23.86
N VAL A 140 7.34 13.84 -23.17
CA VAL A 140 6.28 13.76 -22.13
C VAL A 140 4.96 13.35 -22.74
N ALA A 141 4.55 14.00 -23.84
CA ALA A 141 3.33 13.65 -24.55
C ALA A 141 3.36 12.21 -25.08
N PHE A 142 4.51 11.78 -25.63
CA PHE A 142 4.73 10.40 -26.05
C PHE A 142 4.55 9.42 -24.88
N SER A 143 5.17 9.68 -23.72
CA SER A 143 5.11 8.80 -22.54
C SER A 143 3.68 8.63 -22.03
N PHE A 144 2.94 9.72 -21.87
CA PHE A 144 1.54 9.68 -21.41
C PHE A 144 0.62 8.95 -22.40
N ASN A 145 0.70 9.27 -23.67
CA ASN A 145 -0.16 8.66 -24.69
C ASN A 145 0.17 7.18 -24.88
N THR A 146 1.45 6.79 -24.88
CA THR A 146 1.89 5.39 -24.98
C THR A 146 1.45 4.58 -23.76
N TRP A 147 1.57 5.14 -22.56
CA TRP A 147 1.07 4.51 -21.34
C TRP A 147 -0.45 4.29 -21.40
N ALA A 148 -1.22 5.29 -21.87
CA ALA A 148 -2.66 5.16 -22.02
C ALA A 148 -3.05 4.09 -23.05
N GLU A 149 -2.36 4.04 -24.20
CA GLU A 149 -2.56 3.03 -25.26
C GLU A 149 -2.21 1.61 -24.79
N ALA A 150 -1.21 1.45 -23.92
CA ALA A 150 -0.83 0.16 -23.36
C ALA A 150 -1.97 -0.47 -22.53
N GLY A 151 -2.86 0.33 -21.93
CA GLY A 151 -4.09 -0.14 -21.29
C GLY A 151 -3.87 -1.02 -20.04
N ASN A 152 -2.68 -0.98 -19.44
CA ASN A 152 -2.26 -1.87 -18.35
C ASN A 152 -2.78 -1.43 -16.97
N SER A 153 -3.54 -0.34 -16.90
CA SER A 153 -4.20 0.17 -15.71
C SER A 153 -5.62 0.65 -16.07
N VAL A 154 -6.56 0.52 -15.15
CA VAL A 154 -7.90 1.11 -15.31
C VAL A 154 -7.82 2.64 -15.48
N LYS A 155 -6.80 3.28 -14.89
CA LYS A 155 -6.53 4.71 -15.00
C LYS A 155 -6.12 5.15 -16.40
N CYS A 156 -5.61 4.24 -17.25
CA CYS A 156 -5.30 4.55 -18.65
C CYS A 156 -6.50 5.11 -19.42
N LYS A 157 -7.72 4.66 -19.07
CA LYS A 157 -8.96 5.11 -19.70
C LYS A 157 -9.37 6.54 -19.31
N LEU A 158 -8.75 7.10 -18.27
CA LEU A 158 -9.06 8.45 -17.81
C LEU A 158 -8.32 9.52 -18.61
N LEU A 159 -7.19 9.19 -19.22
CA LEU A 159 -6.48 10.12 -20.09
C LEU A 159 -7.24 10.31 -21.42
N ASP A 160 -7.61 11.56 -21.72
CA ASP A 160 -8.10 11.95 -23.05
C ASP A 160 -6.91 12.14 -24.01
N SER A 161 -5.94 12.95 -23.58
CA SER A 161 -4.76 13.25 -24.37
C SER A 161 -3.67 13.95 -23.53
N CYS A 162 -2.42 13.80 -23.97
CA CYS A 162 -1.33 14.70 -23.59
C CYS A 162 -0.82 15.38 -24.86
N THR A 163 -0.89 16.71 -24.92
CA THR A 163 -0.60 17.50 -26.12
C THR A 163 0.47 18.54 -25.88
N VAL A 164 1.35 18.72 -26.86
CA VAL A 164 2.42 19.71 -26.82
C VAL A 164 1.86 21.12 -26.99
N VAL A 165 2.20 22.03 -26.09
CA VAL A 165 1.89 23.46 -26.17
C VAL A 165 3.08 24.23 -26.75
N ASP A 166 4.28 23.97 -26.27
CA ASP A 166 5.55 24.46 -26.76
C ASP A 166 6.68 23.44 -26.50
N GLU A 167 7.95 23.82 -26.71
CA GLU A 167 9.09 22.91 -26.64
C GLU A 167 9.23 22.19 -25.28
N PHE A 168 8.77 22.83 -24.18
CA PHE A 168 8.90 22.29 -22.80
C PHE A 168 7.59 22.28 -22.03
N THR A 169 6.46 22.51 -22.68
CA THR A 169 5.15 22.62 -22.05
C THR A 169 4.15 21.68 -22.70
N VAL A 170 3.42 20.91 -21.88
CA VAL A 170 2.31 20.03 -22.30
C VAL A 170 1.02 20.40 -21.57
N ASP A 171 -0.10 20.10 -22.22
CA ASP A 171 -1.43 20.01 -21.59
C ASP A 171 -1.79 18.53 -21.44
N ILE A 172 -1.98 18.09 -20.19
CA ILE A 172 -2.49 16.76 -19.82
C ILE A 172 -3.97 16.90 -19.59
N LYS A 173 -4.78 16.23 -20.42
CA LYS A 173 -6.23 16.33 -20.37
C LYS A 173 -6.87 15.00 -20.01
N LEU A 174 -7.75 15.02 -19.03
CA LEU A 174 -8.60 13.90 -18.65
C LEU A 174 -9.95 13.97 -19.38
N ASN A 175 -10.58 12.80 -19.58
CA ASN A 175 -11.93 12.71 -20.17
C ASN A 175 -13.05 12.78 -19.11
N THR A 176 -12.68 12.82 -17.81
CA THR A 176 -13.59 12.98 -16.68
C THR A 176 -13.07 14.06 -15.75
N ASP A 177 -13.99 14.80 -15.10
CA ASP A 177 -13.66 15.66 -13.97
C ASP A 177 -13.34 14.77 -12.76
N SER A 178 -12.06 14.63 -12.42
CA SER A 178 -11.59 13.68 -11.41
C SER A 178 -10.45 14.27 -10.58
N VAL A 179 -10.66 14.35 -9.27
CA VAL A 179 -9.68 14.83 -8.32
C VAL A 179 -8.57 13.79 -8.11
N GLY A 180 -7.31 14.21 -8.10
CA GLY A 180 -6.15 13.39 -7.79
C GLY A 180 -5.67 12.46 -8.92
N ASP A 181 -6.42 12.29 -10.00
CA ASP A 181 -6.04 11.33 -11.05
C ASP A 181 -4.87 11.81 -11.91
N VAL A 182 -4.81 13.10 -12.25
CA VAL A 182 -3.67 13.65 -12.99
C VAL A 182 -2.41 13.68 -12.11
N GLU A 183 -2.55 14.01 -10.84
CA GLU A 183 -1.48 13.99 -9.84
C GLU A 183 -0.92 12.58 -9.68
N ASN A 184 -1.78 11.57 -9.60
CA ASN A 184 -1.36 10.17 -9.53
C ASN A 184 -0.61 9.72 -10.81
N MET A 185 -1.07 10.17 -11.99
CA MET A 185 -0.34 9.92 -13.24
C MET A 185 1.05 10.55 -13.22
N MET A 186 1.17 11.79 -12.75
CA MET A 186 2.43 12.53 -12.69
C MET A 186 3.40 12.01 -11.64
N CYS A 187 2.90 11.46 -10.52
CA CYS A 187 3.72 11.07 -9.37
C CYS A 187 4.09 9.59 -9.31
N GLY A 188 3.40 8.70 -10.06
CA GLY A 188 3.66 7.28 -9.84
C GLY A 188 3.08 6.30 -10.86
N LEU A 189 2.40 6.76 -11.93
CA LEU A 189 1.84 5.87 -12.93
C LEU A 189 2.52 5.97 -14.29
N VAL A 190 2.96 7.17 -14.69
CA VAL A 190 3.52 7.41 -16.03
C VAL A 190 5.02 7.72 -15.93
N PRO A 191 5.90 6.72 -16.08
CA PRO A 191 7.34 6.95 -16.21
C PRO A 191 7.63 7.79 -17.46
N ILE A 192 8.54 8.75 -17.37
CA ILE A 192 8.90 9.59 -18.50
C ILE A 192 10.15 9.06 -19.19
N VAL A 193 10.07 8.88 -20.51
CA VAL A 193 11.17 8.43 -21.36
C VAL A 193 11.26 9.30 -22.60
N THR A 194 12.46 9.41 -23.19
CA THR A 194 12.61 10.01 -24.53
C THR A 194 12.06 9.06 -25.59
N GLN A 195 11.26 9.57 -26.52
CA GLN A 195 10.74 8.79 -27.65
C GLN A 195 11.88 8.16 -28.44
N ALA A 196 12.96 8.92 -28.66
CA ALA A 196 14.13 8.44 -29.40
C ALA A 196 14.77 7.20 -28.77
N ALA A 197 14.89 7.15 -27.43
CA ALA A 197 15.45 5.99 -26.74
C ALA A 197 14.48 4.80 -26.78
N TYR A 198 13.17 5.05 -26.58
CA TYR A 198 12.16 4.00 -26.62
C TYR A 198 12.04 3.34 -28.00
N GLU A 199 12.01 4.14 -29.08
CA GLU A 199 11.96 3.65 -30.46
C GLU A 199 13.27 2.98 -30.94
N ALA A 200 14.41 3.34 -30.33
CA ALA A 200 15.69 2.68 -30.60
C ALA A 200 15.82 1.32 -29.89
N SER A 201 14.92 1.00 -28.96
CA SER A 201 14.86 -0.29 -28.29
C SER A 201 14.03 -1.27 -29.11
N ASP A 202 14.62 -2.41 -29.49
CA ASP A 202 13.93 -3.46 -30.27
C ASP A 202 12.82 -4.17 -29.45
N ASP A 203 12.83 -4.04 -28.13
CA ASP A 203 11.96 -4.76 -27.19
C ASP A 203 11.11 -3.83 -26.27
N GLY A 204 11.12 -2.52 -26.50
CA GLY A 204 10.41 -1.56 -25.65
C GLY A 204 11.03 -1.41 -24.25
N MET A 205 12.35 -1.53 -24.16
CA MET A 205 13.16 -1.43 -22.94
C MET A 205 12.93 -2.56 -21.92
N ILE A 206 12.59 -3.76 -22.37
CA ILE A 206 12.38 -4.93 -21.49
C ILE A 206 13.65 -5.28 -20.70
N GLU A 207 14.81 -5.27 -21.37
CA GLU A 207 16.09 -5.64 -20.76
C GLU A 207 17.05 -4.44 -20.61
N LYS A 208 16.96 -3.48 -21.51
CA LYS A 208 17.86 -2.32 -21.56
C LYS A 208 17.13 -1.01 -21.34
N VAL A 209 17.27 -0.48 -20.15
CA VAL A 209 16.68 0.80 -19.75
C VAL A 209 17.54 1.98 -20.21
N VAL A 210 16.91 2.99 -20.83
CA VAL A 210 17.46 4.33 -21.04
C VAL A 210 16.48 5.33 -20.45
N SER A 211 16.91 6.09 -19.46
CA SER A 211 16.03 6.99 -18.70
C SER A 211 16.79 8.21 -18.20
N THR A 212 16.06 9.14 -17.59
CA THR A 212 16.61 10.32 -16.94
C THR A 212 17.08 10.04 -15.50
N SER A 213 16.87 8.82 -15.00
CA SER A 213 17.15 8.42 -13.61
C SER A 213 18.61 8.69 -13.18
N PRO A 214 18.84 8.98 -11.88
CA PRO A 214 20.18 9.04 -11.31
C PRO A 214 20.94 7.70 -11.34
N TYR A 215 20.27 6.58 -11.71
CA TYR A 215 20.86 5.26 -11.84
C TYR A 215 20.69 4.68 -13.26
N ILE A 216 21.68 3.90 -13.68
CA ILE A 216 21.71 3.19 -14.98
C ILE A 216 21.73 1.69 -14.71
N VAL A 217 20.89 0.91 -15.38
CA VAL A 217 20.94 -0.55 -15.35
C VAL A 217 22.21 -1.04 -16.02
N THR A 218 23.04 -1.78 -15.28
CA THR A 218 24.30 -2.37 -15.78
C THR A 218 24.24 -3.89 -15.92
N ASP A 219 23.38 -4.57 -15.15
CA ASP A 219 23.14 -6.01 -15.27
C ASP A 219 21.72 -6.36 -14.84
N TYR A 220 21.11 -7.32 -15.53
CA TYR A 220 19.78 -7.84 -15.18
C TYR A 220 19.70 -9.34 -15.50
N VAL A 221 19.43 -10.11 -14.46
CA VAL A 221 19.17 -11.55 -14.55
C VAL A 221 17.75 -11.80 -14.02
N GLU A 222 16.82 -12.07 -14.94
CA GLU A 222 15.41 -12.29 -14.61
C GLU A 222 15.24 -13.32 -13.48
N GLY A 223 14.42 -13.00 -12.49
CA GLY A 223 14.16 -13.85 -11.31
C GLY A 223 15.32 -13.99 -10.33
N SER A 224 16.41 -13.25 -10.50
CA SER A 224 17.60 -13.38 -9.66
C SER A 224 18.16 -12.05 -9.17
N THR A 225 18.69 -11.21 -10.07
CA THR A 225 19.36 -9.97 -9.68
C THR A 225 19.13 -8.85 -10.68
N LEU A 226 19.09 -7.63 -10.17
CA LEU A 226 19.20 -6.42 -10.96
C LEU A 226 20.29 -5.53 -10.35
N THR A 227 21.21 -5.07 -11.16
CA THR A 227 22.28 -4.15 -10.75
C THR A 227 22.08 -2.81 -11.45
N VAL A 228 22.12 -1.75 -10.66
CA VAL A 228 22.13 -0.37 -11.17
C VAL A 228 23.35 0.35 -10.62
N GLU A 229 23.94 1.22 -11.44
CA GLU A 229 25.08 2.07 -11.06
C GLU A 229 24.73 3.53 -11.22
N LYS A 230 25.32 4.38 -10.41
CA LYS A 230 25.14 5.83 -10.43
C LYS A 230 25.42 6.38 -11.83
N ASN A 231 24.50 7.19 -12.34
CA ASN A 231 24.66 7.88 -13.62
C ASN A 231 25.65 9.05 -13.49
N PRO A 232 26.86 8.96 -14.03
CA PRO A 232 27.85 10.03 -13.93
C PRO A 232 27.45 11.31 -14.69
N ASN A 233 26.45 11.19 -15.56
CA ASN A 233 25.93 12.29 -16.36
C ASN A 233 24.46 12.62 -15.98
N TYR A 234 24.09 12.42 -14.72
CA TYR A 234 22.75 12.76 -14.26
C TYR A 234 22.48 14.25 -14.56
N TRP A 235 21.32 14.53 -15.14
CA TRP A 235 20.98 15.83 -15.70
C TRP A 235 20.82 16.93 -14.63
N GLN A 236 20.31 16.60 -13.42
CA GLN A 236 20.12 17.57 -12.36
C GLN A 236 21.42 17.72 -11.55
N THR A 237 22.13 18.81 -11.83
CA THR A 237 23.41 19.13 -11.17
C THR A 237 23.30 20.21 -10.10
N ASN A 238 22.13 20.82 -9.96
CA ASN A 238 21.85 21.76 -8.88
C ASN A 238 21.29 21.00 -7.68
N GLU A 239 22.09 20.84 -6.64
CA GLU A 239 21.73 20.09 -5.43
C GLU A 239 20.45 20.62 -4.75
N ASP A 240 20.19 21.93 -4.82
CA ASP A 240 18.95 22.53 -4.26
C ASP A 240 17.68 22.13 -5.03
N LEU A 241 17.81 21.56 -6.22
CA LEU A 241 16.71 21.12 -7.08
C LEU A 241 16.64 19.59 -7.25
N VAL A 242 17.58 18.85 -6.66
CA VAL A 242 17.49 17.39 -6.63
C VAL A 242 16.32 16.98 -5.75
N SER A 243 15.39 16.22 -6.32
CA SER A 243 14.28 15.66 -5.55
C SER A 243 14.80 14.75 -4.42
N PRO A 244 14.14 14.72 -3.25
CA PRO A 244 14.47 13.77 -2.18
C PRO A 244 14.49 12.31 -2.64
N PHE A 245 13.80 12.01 -3.74
CA PHE A 245 13.69 10.67 -4.34
C PHE A 245 14.71 10.40 -5.47
N SER A 246 15.56 11.40 -5.79
CA SER A 246 16.58 11.31 -6.86
C SER A 246 18.01 11.43 -6.33
N HIS A 247 18.22 11.37 -5.01
CA HIS A 247 19.56 11.29 -4.44
C HIS A 247 20.23 9.95 -4.78
N SER A 248 21.57 9.96 -4.85
CA SER A 248 22.38 8.78 -5.15
C SER A 248 23.55 8.66 -4.18
N ASN A 249 23.25 8.22 -2.96
CA ASN A 249 24.19 8.04 -1.87
C ASN A 249 24.99 6.73 -1.96
N ALA A 250 24.61 5.82 -2.87
CA ALA A 250 25.37 4.63 -3.21
C ALA A 250 25.84 4.70 -4.67
N ASP A 251 27.08 4.30 -4.97
CA ASP A 251 27.55 4.26 -6.36
C ASP A 251 26.94 3.10 -7.12
N LYS A 252 26.55 2.03 -6.42
CA LYS A 252 25.96 0.81 -6.98
C LYS A 252 24.89 0.25 -6.06
N ILE A 253 23.78 -0.22 -6.64
CA ILE A 253 22.72 -0.93 -5.94
C ILE A 253 22.56 -2.32 -6.58
N VAL A 254 22.60 -3.37 -5.76
CA VAL A 254 22.34 -4.75 -6.18
C VAL A 254 21.03 -5.22 -5.56
N TYR A 255 20.00 -5.37 -6.38
CA TYR A 255 18.75 -5.98 -5.95
C TYR A 255 18.83 -7.50 -6.09
N HIS A 256 18.56 -8.21 -5.01
CA HIS A 256 18.40 -9.67 -4.96
C HIS A 256 16.92 -10.01 -4.94
N ILE A 257 16.44 -10.73 -5.95
CA ILE A 257 15.05 -11.17 -6.04
C ILE A 257 14.91 -12.45 -5.22
N VAL A 258 14.24 -12.36 -4.06
CA VAL A 258 14.11 -13.46 -3.09
C VAL A 258 12.64 -13.59 -2.71
N THR A 259 11.92 -14.51 -3.35
CA THR A 259 10.46 -14.66 -3.19
C THR A 259 10.04 -15.34 -1.89
N GLU A 260 10.95 -16.05 -1.22
CA GLU A 260 10.71 -16.72 0.05
C GLU A 260 11.06 -15.81 1.24
N ALA A 261 10.08 -15.37 2.01
CA ALA A 261 10.25 -14.42 3.11
C ALA A 261 11.29 -14.85 4.14
N SER A 262 11.34 -16.14 4.50
CA SER A 262 12.36 -16.68 5.42
C SER A 262 13.77 -16.60 4.88
N GLN A 263 13.96 -16.64 3.56
CA GLN A 263 15.26 -16.48 2.93
C GLN A 263 15.68 -15.00 2.90
N VAL A 264 14.74 -14.06 2.76
CA VAL A 264 15.02 -12.62 2.91
C VAL A 264 15.64 -12.33 4.27
N SER A 265 15.00 -12.83 5.34
CA SER A 265 15.53 -12.70 6.71
C SER A 265 16.92 -13.33 6.86
N THR A 266 17.12 -14.51 6.29
CA THR A 266 18.42 -15.21 6.36
C THR A 266 19.52 -14.45 5.62
N ASN A 267 19.20 -13.86 4.47
CA ASN A 267 20.15 -13.07 3.70
C ASN A 267 20.63 -11.83 4.47
N LEU A 268 19.72 -11.18 5.21
CA LEU A 268 20.08 -10.06 6.08
C LEU A 268 20.93 -10.53 7.29
N GLU A 269 20.56 -11.65 7.95
CA GLU A 269 21.30 -12.21 9.09
C GLU A 269 22.72 -12.72 8.73
N THR A 270 22.98 -12.96 7.46
CA THR A 270 24.27 -13.50 6.97
C THR A 270 25.03 -12.51 6.09
N ASP A 271 24.70 -11.24 6.17
CA ASP A 271 25.35 -10.12 5.48
C ASP A 271 25.39 -10.29 3.94
N VAL A 272 24.42 -11.05 3.38
CA VAL A 272 24.24 -11.17 1.91
C VAL A 272 23.58 -9.91 1.36
N VAL A 273 22.71 -9.29 2.17
CA VAL A 273 22.06 -8.02 1.86
C VAL A 273 22.14 -7.09 3.06
N ASP A 274 22.17 -5.78 2.79
CA ASP A 274 22.21 -4.73 3.81
C ASP A 274 20.81 -4.26 4.19
N ILE A 275 19.85 -4.43 3.27
CA ILE A 275 18.47 -4.00 3.42
C ILE A 275 17.53 -5.12 2.99
N ALA A 276 16.56 -5.44 3.83
CA ALA A 276 15.43 -6.31 3.51
C ALA A 276 14.16 -5.46 3.35
N ALA A 277 13.69 -5.33 2.11
CA ALA A 277 12.54 -4.49 1.79
C ALA A 277 11.21 -5.24 1.89
N ASN A 278 10.16 -4.54 2.35
CA ASN A 278 8.77 -5.03 2.40
C ASN A 278 8.58 -6.34 3.18
N MET A 279 9.22 -6.44 4.34
CA MET A 279 9.03 -7.57 5.25
C MET A 279 7.64 -7.55 5.89
N THR A 280 7.11 -8.73 6.18
CA THR A 280 5.85 -8.88 6.91
C THR A 280 6.05 -8.72 8.41
N SER A 281 4.98 -8.41 9.14
CA SER A 281 4.99 -8.33 10.61
C SER A 281 5.44 -9.63 11.28
N SER A 282 5.21 -10.79 10.65
CA SER A 282 5.67 -12.09 11.16
C SER A 282 7.17 -12.29 11.05
N GLU A 283 7.81 -11.71 10.03
CA GLU A 283 9.26 -11.86 9.80
C GLU A 283 10.06 -10.83 10.61
N VAL A 284 9.53 -9.64 10.77
CA VAL A 284 10.24 -8.52 11.42
C VAL A 284 10.50 -8.76 12.91
N GLY A 285 9.68 -9.58 13.57
CA GLY A 285 9.79 -9.86 15.01
C GLY A 285 11.16 -10.36 15.47
N ARG A 286 11.94 -10.99 14.59
CA ARG A 286 13.30 -11.48 14.90
C ARG A 286 14.34 -10.37 14.93
N PHE A 287 14.08 -9.24 14.30
CA PHE A 287 14.99 -8.09 14.23
C PHE A 287 14.62 -6.99 15.22
N GLN A 288 13.37 -6.97 15.67
CA GLN A 288 12.91 -6.02 16.70
C GLN A 288 13.71 -6.23 17.99
N ASN A 289 14.28 -5.14 18.53
CA ASN A 289 15.13 -5.15 19.74
C ASN A 289 16.37 -6.06 19.63
N THR A 290 16.86 -6.32 18.42
CA THR A 290 18.08 -7.07 18.15
C THR A 290 19.19 -6.10 17.76
N ASP A 291 20.30 -6.10 18.53
CA ASP A 291 21.45 -5.26 18.21
C ASP A 291 21.96 -5.55 16.79
N GLY A 292 22.37 -4.51 16.09
CA GLY A 292 22.91 -4.62 14.73
C GLY A 292 21.89 -4.40 13.62
N TYR A 293 20.60 -4.16 13.95
CA TYR A 293 19.56 -3.90 12.95
C TYR A 293 18.71 -2.68 13.30
N ASN A 294 18.24 -1.98 12.27
CA ASN A 294 17.20 -0.96 12.35
C ASN A 294 15.92 -1.51 11.71
N VAL A 295 14.78 -1.26 12.36
CA VAL A 295 13.45 -1.66 11.88
C VAL A 295 12.63 -0.42 11.63
N TYR A 296 12.28 -0.19 10.38
CA TYR A 296 11.43 0.92 9.95
C TYR A 296 10.02 0.38 9.66
N ALA A 297 9.05 0.80 10.46
CA ALA A 297 7.64 0.54 10.19
C ALA A 297 7.06 1.70 9.38
N ILE A 298 6.57 1.41 8.20
CA ILE A 298 5.91 2.38 7.35
C ILE A 298 4.41 2.18 7.51
N ALA A 299 3.68 3.27 7.74
CA ALA A 299 2.23 3.24 7.83
C ALA A 299 1.64 2.53 6.60
N GLY A 300 0.77 1.54 6.87
CA GLY A 300 0.29 0.66 5.82
C GLY A 300 -0.62 1.36 4.84
N THR A 301 -0.28 1.23 3.58
CA THR A 301 -1.16 1.64 2.49
C THR A 301 -2.08 0.50 2.05
N ASN A 302 -1.89 -0.70 2.62
CA ASN A 302 -2.67 -1.88 2.30
C ASN A 302 -3.90 -1.94 3.21
N PHE A 303 -5.01 -1.45 2.69
CA PHE A 303 -6.27 -1.29 3.39
C PHE A 303 -7.12 -2.53 3.26
N ASN A 304 -7.48 -3.17 4.39
CA ASN A 304 -8.23 -4.42 4.46
C ASN A 304 -9.66 -4.17 4.91
N TRP A 305 -10.64 -4.71 4.19
CA TRP A 305 -12.05 -4.60 4.52
C TRP A 305 -12.86 -5.83 4.15
N ILE A 306 -14.10 -5.91 4.62
CA ILE A 306 -15.13 -6.82 4.12
C ILE A 306 -16.19 -6.04 3.36
N THR A 307 -16.79 -6.69 2.37
CA THR A 307 -17.94 -6.20 1.61
C THR A 307 -19.08 -7.19 1.71
N PHE A 308 -20.30 -6.67 1.83
CA PHE A 308 -21.52 -7.47 1.85
C PHE A 308 -22.14 -7.54 0.46
N ASN A 309 -22.60 -8.72 0.06
CA ASN A 309 -23.39 -8.92 -1.15
C ASN A 309 -24.81 -8.42 -0.92
N CYS A 310 -25.11 -7.24 -1.43
CA CYS A 310 -26.40 -6.59 -1.28
C CYS A 310 -27.29 -6.73 -2.54
N SER A 311 -27.01 -7.71 -3.42
CA SER A 311 -27.84 -7.98 -4.59
C SER A 311 -29.27 -8.36 -4.21
N GLU A 312 -30.22 -8.08 -5.12
CA GLU A 312 -31.63 -8.39 -4.91
C GLU A 312 -31.87 -9.88 -4.65
N GLY A 313 -32.59 -10.17 -3.57
CA GLY A 313 -32.85 -11.54 -3.11
C GLY A 313 -31.73 -12.16 -2.27
N GLY A 314 -30.59 -11.50 -2.10
CA GLY A 314 -29.52 -11.89 -1.18
C GLY A 314 -29.88 -11.62 0.28
N MET A 315 -29.21 -12.29 1.22
CA MET A 315 -29.51 -12.17 2.66
C MET A 315 -29.24 -10.78 3.24
N PHE A 316 -28.37 -10.01 2.62
CA PHE A 316 -28.03 -8.65 3.05
C PHE A 316 -28.77 -7.55 2.30
N TYR A 317 -29.60 -7.91 1.31
CA TYR A 317 -30.38 -6.94 0.53
C TYR A 317 -31.34 -6.14 1.41
N ASN A 318 -31.29 -4.81 1.31
CA ASN A 318 -32.13 -3.90 2.10
C ASN A 318 -32.12 -4.16 3.62
N ASN A 319 -31.03 -4.73 4.16
CA ASN A 319 -30.94 -5.06 5.59
C ASN A 319 -29.66 -4.53 6.24
N PRO A 320 -29.53 -3.20 6.42
CA PRO A 320 -28.35 -2.61 7.04
C PRO A 320 -28.14 -3.06 8.49
N ASP A 321 -29.20 -3.36 9.26
CA ASP A 321 -29.08 -3.82 10.63
C ASP A 321 -28.41 -5.20 10.72
N PHE A 322 -28.65 -6.08 9.76
CA PHE A 322 -27.94 -7.37 9.71
C PHE A 322 -26.46 -7.18 9.40
N ARG A 323 -26.12 -6.29 8.43
CA ARG A 323 -24.72 -5.97 8.11
C ARG A 323 -24.01 -5.35 9.33
N LYS A 324 -24.63 -4.39 9.99
CA LYS A 324 -24.10 -3.76 11.22
C LYS A 324 -23.94 -4.77 12.36
N ALA A 325 -24.86 -5.70 12.51
CA ALA A 325 -24.73 -6.78 13.52
C ALA A 325 -23.45 -7.59 13.34
N ILE A 326 -23.10 -7.90 12.08
CA ILE A 326 -21.83 -8.57 11.75
C ILE A 326 -20.64 -7.70 12.08
N CYS A 327 -20.66 -6.41 11.71
CA CYS A 327 -19.56 -5.49 12.00
C CYS A 327 -19.29 -5.37 13.51
N TYR A 328 -20.32 -5.20 14.33
CA TYR A 328 -20.18 -5.14 15.81
C TYR A 328 -19.76 -6.48 16.44
N ALA A 329 -19.93 -7.61 15.74
CA ALA A 329 -19.47 -8.91 16.23
C ALA A 329 -17.99 -9.18 15.93
N ILE A 330 -17.37 -8.44 15.03
CA ILE A 330 -15.96 -8.62 14.65
C ILE A 330 -15.06 -7.78 15.57
N ASP A 331 -14.19 -8.45 16.31
CA ASP A 331 -13.11 -7.78 17.05
C ASP A 331 -11.92 -7.54 16.09
N ALA A 332 -11.88 -6.33 15.52
CA ALA A 332 -10.81 -5.95 14.60
C ALA A 332 -9.43 -5.91 15.29
N ASN A 333 -9.35 -5.56 16.60
CA ASN A 333 -8.09 -5.64 17.34
C ASN A 333 -7.63 -7.11 17.49
N GLY A 334 -8.56 -8.03 17.73
CA GLY A 334 -8.25 -9.47 17.75
C GLY A 334 -7.72 -9.98 16.39
N ILE A 335 -8.19 -9.40 15.28
CA ILE A 335 -7.64 -9.69 13.93
C ILE A 335 -6.23 -9.10 13.81
N ILE A 336 -6.02 -7.85 14.24
CA ILE A 336 -4.70 -7.19 14.18
C ILE A 336 -3.67 -8.01 14.97
N GLU A 337 -3.99 -8.44 16.17
CA GLU A 337 -3.10 -9.27 16.99
C GLU A 337 -2.89 -10.67 16.38
N GLY A 338 -3.98 -11.31 15.96
CA GLY A 338 -3.94 -12.72 15.52
C GLY A 338 -3.40 -12.96 14.12
N VAL A 339 -3.49 -11.97 13.23
CA VAL A 339 -3.03 -12.08 11.83
C VAL A 339 -1.74 -11.30 11.61
N PHE A 340 -1.64 -10.09 12.18
CA PHE A 340 -0.56 -9.14 11.90
C PHE A 340 0.41 -8.95 13.07
N ASN A 341 0.27 -9.72 14.16
CA ASN A 341 1.11 -9.59 15.37
C ASN A 341 1.19 -8.15 15.90
N GLY A 342 0.08 -7.41 15.87
CA GLY A 342 0.03 -5.99 16.21
C GLY A 342 0.53 -5.05 15.10
N GLY A 343 1.02 -5.57 13.98
CA GLY A 343 1.60 -4.81 12.89
C GLY A 343 0.57 -4.26 11.88
N ALA A 344 -0.54 -3.73 12.39
CA ALA A 344 -1.55 -3.05 11.58
C ALA A 344 -2.23 -1.96 12.41
N LYS A 345 -2.71 -0.90 11.76
CA LYS A 345 -3.48 0.17 12.38
C LYS A 345 -4.98 -0.12 12.24
N LEU A 346 -5.75 0.04 13.31
CA LEU A 346 -7.20 -0.12 13.29
C LEU A 346 -7.85 0.94 12.40
N SER A 347 -8.76 0.53 11.52
CA SER A 347 -9.55 1.45 10.72
C SER A 347 -10.65 2.12 11.54
N LYS A 348 -10.82 3.41 11.36
CA LYS A 348 -11.88 4.22 11.99
C LYS A 348 -12.90 4.76 10.98
N ALA A 349 -12.69 4.50 9.71
CA ALA A 349 -13.57 4.87 8.60
C ALA A 349 -13.28 3.96 7.40
N TYR A 350 -14.12 3.99 6.36
CA TYR A 350 -13.80 3.39 5.06
C TYR A 350 -12.84 4.31 4.27
N ALA A 351 -11.73 4.62 4.90
CA ALA A 351 -10.70 5.51 4.41
C ALA A 351 -9.33 5.11 4.97
N ASN A 352 -8.28 5.37 4.21
CA ASN A 352 -6.92 5.23 4.70
C ASN A 352 -6.49 6.55 5.37
N PRO A 353 -6.00 6.53 6.62
CA PRO A 353 -5.53 7.73 7.32
C PRO A 353 -4.36 8.46 6.63
N GLU A 354 -3.66 7.79 5.73
CA GLU A 354 -2.55 8.37 4.96
C GLU A 354 -3.03 9.11 3.69
N CYS A 355 -4.35 9.14 3.42
CA CYS A 355 -4.90 9.91 2.31
C CYS A 355 -4.82 11.42 2.61
N ILE A 356 -4.51 12.21 1.58
CA ILE A 356 -4.29 13.66 1.68
C ILE A 356 -5.52 14.43 2.20
N ASP A 357 -6.72 13.90 1.98
CA ASP A 357 -8.01 14.47 2.38
C ASP A 357 -8.66 13.73 3.56
N TYR A 358 -7.89 12.94 4.33
CA TYR A 358 -8.41 12.23 5.48
C TYR A 358 -8.83 13.21 6.58
N ASN A 359 -10.06 13.08 7.05
CA ASN A 359 -10.53 13.87 8.19
C ASN A 359 -10.22 13.16 9.51
N SER A 360 -9.25 13.69 10.25
CA SER A 360 -8.83 13.13 11.56
C SER A 360 -9.94 13.15 12.62
N GLU A 361 -11.06 13.87 12.43
CA GLU A 361 -12.22 13.80 13.33
C GLU A 361 -12.85 12.41 13.34
N TRP A 362 -12.75 11.66 12.23
CA TRP A 362 -13.24 10.26 12.16
C TRP A 362 -12.55 9.34 13.16
N ASP A 363 -11.31 9.61 13.57
CA ASP A 363 -10.59 8.82 14.55
C ASP A 363 -11.26 8.81 15.93
N SER A 364 -12.03 9.85 16.23
CA SER A 364 -12.77 10.01 17.49
C SER A 364 -14.23 9.53 17.43
N GLU A 365 -14.72 9.19 16.24
CA GLU A 365 -16.08 8.71 16.04
C GLU A 365 -16.21 7.19 16.26
N GLU A 366 -17.43 6.77 16.62
CA GLU A 366 -17.74 5.34 16.66
C GLU A 366 -17.76 4.77 15.22
N TYR A 367 -16.93 3.73 14.99
CA TYR A 367 -16.92 2.97 13.75
C TYR A 367 -16.99 1.47 14.04
N TYR A 368 -18.23 0.99 14.37
CA TYR A 368 -18.53 -0.43 14.64
C TYR A 368 -17.56 -1.07 15.65
N GLU A 369 -17.28 -0.41 16.77
CA GLU A 369 -16.43 -0.98 17.82
C GLU A 369 -17.02 -2.29 18.33
N TYR A 370 -16.17 -3.31 18.52
CA TYR A 370 -16.59 -4.63 18.96
C TYR A 370 -17.53 -4.58 20.16
N ASN A 371 -18.75 -5.08 19.96
CA ASN A 371 -19.79 -5.13 20.97
C ASN A 371 -20.77 -6.26 20.65
N ILE A 372 -20.50 -7.43 21.22
CA ILE A 372 -21.30 -8.64 20.94
C ILE A 372 -22.76 -8.52 21.38
N GLU A 373 -23.06 -7.75 22.43
CA GLU A 373 -24.45 -7.57 22.90
C GLU A 373 -25.22 -6.66 21.91
N LYS A 374 -24.62 -5.58 21.45
CA LYS A 374 -25.19 -4.73 20.38
C LYS A 374 -25.38 -5.51 19.07
N ALA A 375 -24.41 -6.37 18.74
CA ALA A 375 -24.51 -7.27 17.58
C ALA A 375 -25.72 -8.19 17.68
N LYS A 376 -25.95 -8.82 18.85
CA LYS A 376 -27.13 -9.69 19.09
C LYS A 376 -28.44 -8.92 19.03
N GLU A 377 -28.50 -7.71 19.58
CA GLU A 377 -29.69 -6.84 19.52
C GLU A 377 -30.03 -6.49 18.06
N LEU A 378 -29.06 -6.05 17.28
CA LEU A 378 -29.23 -5.71 15.85
C LEU A 378 -29.62 -6.94 15.04
N LEU A 379 -28.99 -8.10 15.28
CA LEU A 379 -29.34 -9.34 14.60
C LEU A 379 -30.80 -9.72 14.89
N ALA A 380 -31.24 -9.63 16.13
CA ALA A 380 -32.61 -9.94 16.52
C ALA A 380 -33.62 -8.98 15.91
N SER A 381 -33.29 -7.68 15.80
CA SER A 381 -34.16 -6.66 15.19
C SER A 381 -34.19 -6.70 13.66
N SER A 382 -33.11 -7.19 13.03
CA SER A 382 -32.97 -7.23 11.56
C SER A 382 -33.95 -8.17 10.88
N GLY A 383 -34.50 -9.16 11.60
CA GLY A 383 -35.38 -10.20 11.02
C GLY A 383 -34.68 -11.15 10.06
N ALA A 384 -33.34 -11.19 10.09
CA ALA A 384 -32.54 -12.08 9.23
C ALA A 384 -32.81 -13.55 9.51
N ASP A 385 -32.77 -14.38 8.47
CA ASP A 385 -32.83 -15.85 8.59
C ASP A 385 -31.44 -16.40 8.96
N THR A 386 -31.22 -16.60 10.26
CA THR A 386 -29.95 -17.09 10.81
C THR A 386 -29.71 -18.60 10.53
N SER A 387 -30.67 -19.31 9.91
CA SER A 387 -30.48 -20.70 9.53
C SER A 387 -29.66 -20.88 8.25
N GLN A 388 -29.50 -19.82 7.46
CA GLN A 388 -28.70 -19.83 6.25
C GLN A 388 -27.21 -19.80 6.58
N THR A 389 -26.40 -20.43 5.71
CA THR A 389 -24.94 -20.40 5.82
C THR A 389 -24.38 -19.20 5.04
N ILE A 390 -23.57 -18.36 5.69
CA ILE A 390 -22.90 -17.22 5.08
C ILE A 390 -21.62 -17.71 4.39
N ARG A 391 -21.49 -17.44 3.11
CA ARG A 391 -20.30 -17.79 2.30
C ARG A 391 -19.32 -16.61 2.34
N ILE A 392 -18.16 -16.85 2.97
CA ILE A 392 -17.08 -15.85 3.09
C ILE A 392 -16.03 -16.16 2.04
N MET A 393 -15.95 -15.36 1.00
CA MET A 393 -14.97 -15.49 -0.09
C MET A 393 -13.73 -14.62 0.17
N TYR A 394 -12.55 -15.13 -0.14
CA TYR A 394 -11.29 -14.43 0.04
C TYR A 394 -10.19 -14.88 -0.93
N PRO A 395 -9.23 -14.00 -1.30
CA PRO A 395 -8.02 -14.40 -2.01
C PRO A 395 -7.19 -15.36 -1.17
N GLN A 396 -6.73 -16.47 -1.75
CA GLN A 396 -6.04 -17.56 -1.04
C GLN A 396 -4.60 -17.20 -0.68
N THR A 397 -4.44 -16.16 0.18
CA THR A 397 -3.18 -15.82 0.84
C THR A 397 -3.21 -16.28 2.30
N THR A 398 -2.05 -16.35 2.95
CA THR A 398 -1.96 -16.74 4.37
C THR A 398 -2.74 -15.79 5.27
N ASN A 399 -2.54 -14.47 5.11
CA ASN A 399 -3.21 -13.45 5.92
C ASN A 399 -4.73 -13.46 5.71
N ASN A 400 -5.19 -13.47 4.46
CA ASN A 400 -6.63 -13.49 4.16
C ASN A 400 -7.31 -14.74 4.68
N LYS A 401 -6.66 -15.91 4.59
CA LYS A 401 -7.17 -17.15 5.15
C LYS A 401 -7.30 -17.07 6.67
N SER A 402 -6.27 -16.58 7.35
CA SER A 402 -6.27 -16.40 8.82
C SER A 402 -7.36 -15.42 9.25
N MET A 403 -7.47 -14.29 8.55
CA MET A 403 -8.51 -13.27 8.79
C MET A 403 -9.91 -13.87 8.61
N ALA A 404 -10.17 -14.60 7.51
CA ALA A 404 -11.43 -15.26 7.26
C ALA A 404 -11.80 -16.29 8.36
N GLN A 405 -10.82 -17.05 8.87
CA GLN A 405 -11.03 -18.01 9.97
C GLN A 405 -11.38 -17.31 11.29
N ILE A 406 -10.74 -16.17 11.60
CA ILE A 406 -11.05 -15.39 12.80
C ILE A 406 -12.45 -14.78 12.67
N ILE A 407 -12.78 -14.19 11.52
CA ILE A 407 -14.13 -13.66 11.26
C ILE A 407 -15.17 -14.78 11.38
N GLN A 408 -14.94 -15.94 10.80
CA GLN A 408 -15.83 -17.11 10.94
C GLN A 408 -16.07 -17.44 12.42
N SER A 409 -15.04 -17.40 13.27
CA SER A 409 -15.18 -17.72 14.69
C SER A 409 -16.08 -16.71 15.42
N TYR A 410 -15.95 -15.41 15.12
CA TYR A 410 -16.82 -14.37 15.67
C TYR A 410 -18.27 -14.51 15.22
N LEU A 411 -18.49 -14.83 13.95
CA LEU A 411 -19.86 -15.05 13.44
C LEU A 411 -20.49 -16.30 14.02
N LEU A 412 -19.72 -17.36 14.29
CA LEU A 412 -20.20 -18.55 15.01
C LEU A 412 -20.59 -18.20 16.46
N GLU A 413 -19.86 -17.33 17.15
CA GLU A 413 -20.23 -16.84 18.49
C GLU A 413 -21.54 -16.03 18.45
N LEU A 414 -21.78 -15.28 17.39
CA LEU A 414 -23.04 -14.58 17.14
C LEU A 414 -24.20 -15.54 16.81
N GLY A 415 -23.91 -16.83 16.57
CA GLY A 415 -24.90 -17.86 16.24
C GLY A 415 -25.14 -18.01 14.72
N LEU A 416 -24.25 -17.51 13.89
CA LEU A 416 -24.33 -17.60 12.43
C LEU A 416 -23.40 -18.69 11.91
N ASN A 417 -23.86 -19.49 10.94
CA ASN A 417 -23.04 -20.50 10.28
C ASN A 417 -22.29 -19.87 9.08
N CYS A 418 -21.02 -20.23 8.90
CA CYS A 418 -20.20 -19.71 7.82
C CYS A 418 -19.43 -20.80 7.08
N GLU A 419 -19.35 -20.66 5.76
CA GLU A 419 -18.48 -21.44 4.88
C GLU A 419 -17.37 -20.54 4.33
N LEU A 420 -16.13 -21.04 4.31
CA LEU A 420 -14.95 -20.30 3.83
C LEU A 420 -14.62 -20.73 2.39
N LEU A 421 -14.58 -19.77 1.47
CA LEU A 421 -14.32 -19.95 0.05
C LEU A 421 -13.01 -19.23 -0.34
N GLY A 422 -11.88 -19.94 -0.24
CA GLY A 422 -10.58 -19.41 -0.67
C GLY A 422 -10.31 -19.70 -2.13
N TYR A 423 -10.07 -18.67 -2.93
CA TYR A 423 -9.78 -18.81 -4.36
C TYR A 423 -8.43 -18.18 -4.74
N GLU A 424 -7.77 -18.80 -5.72
CA GLU A 424 -6.63 -18.18 -6.40
C GLU A 424 -7.03 -16.85 -7.03
N SER A 425 -6.08 -15.90 -7.12
CA SER A 425 -6.34 -14.50 -7.48
C SER A 425 -7.19 -14.33 -8.74
N ALA A 426 -6.90 -15.05 -9.83
CA ALA A 426 -7.65 -14.93 -11.08
C ALA A 426 -9.12 -15.36 -10.93
N LEU A 427 -9.37 -16.45 -10.19
CA LEU A 427 -10.72 -16.97 -9.97
C LEU A 427 -11.49 -16.07 -8.98
N TYR A 428 -10.81 -15.57 -7.94
CA TYR A 428 -11.37 -14.58 -7.02
C TYR A 428 -11.85 -13.33 -7.76
N GLN A 429 -11.03 -12.76 -8.66
CA GLN A 429 -11.42 -11.59 -9.44
C GLN A 429 -12.60 -11.85 -10.38
N THR A 430 -12.75 -13.10 -10.88
CA THR A 430 -13.90 -13.48 -11.70
C THR A 430 -15.18 -13.52 -10.86
N TYR A 431 -15.15 -14.15 -9.69
CA TYR A 431 -16.34 -14.34 -8.86
C TYR A 431 -16.73 -13.10 -8.05
N LYS A 432 -15.83 -12.15 -7.86
CA LYS A 432 -16.03 -10.94 -7.07
C LYS A 432 -17.28 -10.15 -7.46
N TYR A 433 -17.66 -10.19 -8.72
CA TYR A 433 -18.84 -9.49 -9.26
C TYR A 433 -20.02 -10.43 -9.59
N GLU A 434 -19.97 -11.69 -9.14
CA GLU A 434 -21.00 -12.70 -9.38
C GLU A 434 -21.88 -12.88 -8.13
N ALA A 435 -23.11 -12.37 -8.16
CA ALA A 435 -24.02 -12.35 -7.00
C ALA A 435 -24.29 -13.74 -6.38
N GLY A 436 -24.19 -14.82 -7.18
CA GLY A 436 -24.44 -16.19 -6.73
C GLY A 436 -23.30 -16.89 -6.00
N GLU A 437 -22.11 -16.30 -5.96
CA GLU A 437 -20.89 -16.98 -5.54
C GLU A 437 -20.50 -16.74 -4.09
N TRP A 438 -20.93 -15.64 -3.48
CA TRP A 438 -20.52 -15.23 -2.14
C TRP A 438 -21.60 -14.40 -1.43
N ASP A 439 -21.46 -14.24 -0.11
CA ASP A 439 -22.30 -13.37 0.72
C ASP A 439 -21.46 -12.27 1.39
N ILE A 440 -20.23 -12.59 1.81
CA ILE A 440 -19.21 -11.65 2.29
C ILE A 440 -17.93 -11.89 1.51
N ILE A 441 -17.25 -10.84 1.08
CA ILE A 441 -15.87 -10.94 0.57
C ILE A 441 -14.90 -10.20 1.46
N LEU A 442 -13.70 -10.78 1.63
CA LEU A 442 -12.54 -10.05 2.11
C LEU A 442 -11.83 -9.45 0.90
N ASP A 443 -11.53 -8.17 0.97
CA ASP A 443 -10.81 -7.46 -0.07
C ASP A 443 -9.77 -6.53 0.51
N GLN A 444 -8.84 -6.14 -0.33
CA GLN A 444 -7.78 -5.21 0.03
C GLN A 444 -7.43 -4.32 -1.15
N LYS A 445 -7.00 -3.12 -0.86
CA LYS A 445 -6.51 -2.18 -1.88
C LYS A 445 -5.39 -1.34 -1.30
N GLN A 446 -4.35 -1.16 -2.08
CA GLN A 446 -3.37 -0.13 -1.81
C GLN A 446 -3.91 1.20 -2.32
N SER A 447 -4.20 2.13 -1.41
CA SER A 447 -4.69 3.47 -1.74
C SER A 447 -4.16 4.46 -0.73
N VAL A 448 -3.48 5.48 -1.23
CA VAL A 448 -2.87 6.55 -0.45
C VAL A 448 -3.04 7.92 -1.12
N ASP A 449 -3.91 8.01 -2.10
CA ASP A 449 -4.12 9.26 -2.84
C ASP A 449 -5.15 10.13 -2.08
N TYR A 450 -6.42 9.89 -2.39
CA TYR A 450 -7.58 10.55 -1.79
C TYR A 450 -8.52 9.51 -1.19
N VAL A 451 -9.19 9.86 -0.10
CA VAL A 451 -10.27 9.03 0.51
C VAL A 451 -11.27 8.60 -0.56
N THR A 452 -11.63 9.51 -1.44
CA THR A 452 -12.60 9.30 -2.51
C THR A 452 -12.11 8.37 -3.62
N SER A 453 -10.83 8.01 -3.68
CA SER A 453 -10.35 6.98 -4.61
C SER A 453 -10.97 5.60 -4.33
N LEU A 454 -11.45 5.35 -3.11
CA LEU A 454 -12.23 4.17 -2.74
C LEU A 454 -13.70 4.26 -3.20
N ALA A 455 -14.22 5.46 -3.48
CA ALA A 455 -15.59 5.63 -3.93
C ALA A 455 -15.87 4.89 -5.24
N SER A 456 -14.87 4.78 -6.11
CA SER A 456 -14.97 4.00 -7.35
C SER A 456 -15.30 2.52 -7.13
N THR A 457 -15.02 1.96 -5.96
CA THR A 457 -15.35 0.55 -5.63
C THR A 457 -16.85 0.36 -5.35
N LEU A 458 -17.53 1.43 -4.91
CA LEU A 458 -18.96 1.43 -4.61
C LEU A 458 -19.79 1.99 -5.78
N GLN A 459 -19.17 2.34 -6.91
CA GLN A 459 -19.83 2.81 -8.11
C GLN A 459 -20.11 1.70 -9.11
N VAL A 460 -21.20 1.85 -9.84
CA VAL A 460 -21.46 1.13 -11.08
C VAL A 460 -20.74 1.86 -12.22
N SER A 461 -19.89 1.15 -12.98
CA SER A 461 -19.14 1.73 -14.09
C SER A 461 -19.33 0.91 -15.37
N GLY A 462 -20.13 1.41 -16.28
CA GLY A 462 -20.53 0.68 -17.48
C GLY A 462 -21.21 -0.65 -17.12
N ASP A 463 -20.63 -1.77 -17.57
CA ASP A 463 -21.14 -3.12 -17.27
C ASP A 463 -20.58 -3.69 -15.96
N THR A 464 -19.69 -2.97 -15.25
CA THR A 464 -19.11 -3.42 -13.99
C THR A 464 -19.99 -2.94 -12.83
N PRO A 465 -20.59 -3.83 -12.03
CA PRO A 465 -21.39 -3.45 -10.87
C PRO A 465 -20.49 -2.89 -9.74
N ALA A 466 -21.11 -2.16 -8.81
CA ALA A 466 -20.49 -1.84 -7.54
C ALA A 466 -20.05 -3.13 -6.82
N ILE A 467 -18.98 -3.08 -6.02
CA ILE A 467 -18.47 -4.26 -5.33
C ILE A 467 -19.49 -4.91 -4.38
N CYS A 468 -20.40 -4.11 -3.81
CA CYS A 468 -21.49 -4.57 -2.95
C CYS A 468 -22.71 -5.12 -3.74
N LEU A 469 -22.63 -5.17 -5.07
CA LEU A 469 -23.63 -5.73 -5.98
C LEU A 469 -25.04 -5.10 -5.84
N VAL A 470 -25.09 -3.84 -5.39
CA VAL A 470 -26.32 -3.04 -5.37
C VAL A 470 -26.10 -1.73 -6.10
N ASP A 471 -27.08 -1.34 -6.88
CA ASP A 471 -27.13 -0.01 -7.52
C ASP A 471 -27.97 0.91 -6.64
N ASP A 472 -27.29 1.67 -5.77
CA ASP A 472 -27.89 2.64 -4.86
C ASP A 472 -27.72 4.04 -5.45
N GLU A 473 -28.81 4.61 -5.97
CA GLU A 473 -28.80 5.91 -6.66
C GLU A 473 -28.14 7.01 -5.81
N LYS A 474 -28.45 7.10 -4.50
CA LYS A 474 -27.83 8.10 -3.63
C LYS A 474 -26.32 7.87 -3.46
N MET A 475 -25.90 6.61 -3.35
CA MET A 475 -24.47 6.26 -3.28
C MET A 475 -23.76 6.64 -4.58
N GLN A 476 -24.38 6.36 -5.75
CA GLN A 476 -23.83 6.74 -7.05
C GLN A 476 -23.66 8.26 -7.16
N ASP A 477 -24.71 9.02 -6.81
CA ASP A 477 -24.68 10.49 -6.87
C ASP A 477 -23.61 11.08 -5.96
N LEU A 478 -23.52 10.62 -4.71
CA LEU A 478 -22.51 11.07 -3.77
C LEU A 478 -21.10 10.70 -4.24
N ALA A 479 -20.90 9.48 -4.73
CA ALA A 479 -19.60 9.02 -5.20
C ALA A 479 -19.13 9.82 -6.44
N VAL A 480 -20.02 10.14 -7.37
CA VAL A 480 -19.70 11.03 -8.52
C VAL A 480 -19.36 12.43 -8.04
N LEU A 481 -20.17 12.98 -7.11
CA LEU A 481 -19.97 14.33 -6.57
C LEU A 481 -18.57 14.47 -5.94
N VAL A 482 -18.22 13.57 -5.01
CA VAL A 482 -16.96 13.68 -4.26
C VAL A 482 -15.70 13.37 -5.09
N GLN A 483 -15.84 12.73 -6.23
CA GLN A 483 -14.73 12.51 -7.15
C GLN A 483 -14.51 13.68 -8.12
N SER A 484 -15.45 14.61 -8.24
CA SER A 484 -15.31 15.79 -9.10
C SER A 484 -14.53 16.90 -8.39
N ASN A 485 -13.80 17.72 -9.15
CA ASN A 485 -13.04 18.84 -8.60
C ASN A 485 -13.91 19.88 -7.85
N GLU A 486 -15.13 20.17 -8.34
CA GLU A 486 -16.04 21.10 -7.67
C GLU A 486 -16.72 20.47 -6.44
N GLY A 487 -17.01 19.19 -6.51
CA GLY A 487 -17.71 18.46 -5.46
C GLY A 487 -16.80 17.93 -4.35
N HIS A 488 -15.49 17.91 -4.56
CA HIS A 488 -14.51 17.44 -3.58
C HIS A 488 -14.31 18.49 -2.48
N THR A 489 -15.28 18.61 -1.60
CA THR A 489 -15.24 19.49 -0.42
C THR A 489 -15.30 18.64 0.85
N ALA A 490 -14.73 19.13 1.94
CA ALA A 490 -14.78 18.42 3.22
C ALA A 490 -16.22 18.08 3.65
N GLU A 491 -17.20 18.96 3.36
CA GLU A 491 -18.62 18.73 3.66
C GLU A 491 -19.18 17.57 2.85
N ASN A 492 -18.97 17.54 1.53
CA ASN A 492 -19.46 16.47 0.67
C ASN A 492 -18.77 15.15 0.93
N VAL A 493 -17.44 15.17 1.19
CA VAL A 493 -16.68 13.97 1.56
C VAL A 493 -17.22 13.40 2.88
N ASN A 494 -17.49 14.23 3.88
CA ASN A 494 -18.11 13.79 5.13
C ASN A 494 -19.52 13.21 4.89
N GLU A 495 -20.38 13.86 4.07
CA GLU A 495 -21.71 13.31 3.74
C GLU A 495 -21.60 11.93 3.07
N TYR A 496 -20.68 11.78 2.13
CA TYR A 496 -20.41 10.50 1.49
C TYR A 496 -19.99 9.43 2.50
N MET A 497 -19.02 9.74 3.38
CA MET A 497 -18.50 8.81 4.38
C MET A 497 -19.56 8.40 5.40
N GLU A 498 -20.39 9.35 5.86
CA GLU A 498 -21.52 9.05 6.74
C GLU A 498 -22.54 8.13 6.06
N TYR A 499 -22.83 8.36 4.77
CA TYR A 499 -23.73 7.49 4.04
C TYR A 499 -23.17 6.07 3.85
N VAL A 500 -21.87 5.93 3.54
CA VAL A 500 -21.20 4.63 3.49
C VAL A 500 -21.33 3.89 4.83
N LYS A 501 -21.08 4.60 5.93
CA LYS A 501 -21.22 4.07 7.30
C LYS A 501 -22.67 3.71 7.62
N GLU A 502 -23.65 4.56 7.26
CA GLU A 502 -25.07 4.30 7.49
C GLU A 502 -25.55 3.04 6.77
N GLN A 503 -25.21 2.90 5.49
CA GLN A 503 -25.60 1.75 4.67
C GLN A 503 -24.83 0.49 5.03
N CYS A 504 -23.60 0.62 5.53
CA CYS A 504 -22.76 -0.52 5.92
C CYS A 504 -22.59 -1.54 4.78
N TYR A 505 -22.32 -1.06 3.55
CA TYR A 505 -22.02 -1.93 2.42
C TYR A 505 -20.64 -2.56 2.54
N VAL A 506 -19.75 -1.85 3.21
CA VAL A 506 -18.36 -2.22 3.48
C VAL A 506 -18.05 -1.98 4.95
N TYR A 507 -17.11 -2.74 5.48
CA TYR A 507 -16.55 -2.53 6.82
C TYR A 507 -15.03 -2.62 6.74
N ALA A 508 -14.36 -1.50 6.97
CA ALA A 508 -12.92 -1.41 7.06
C ALA A 508 -12.42 -2.04 8.36
N ILE A 509 -11.40 -2.87 8.27
CA ILE A 509 -10.84 -3.59 9.42
C ILE A 509 -9.55 -2.92 9.89
N CYS A 510 -8.54 -2.89 9.02
CA CYS A 510 -7.22 -2.36 9.38
C CYS A 510 -6.38 -1.99 8.15
N GLN A 511 -5.32 -1.23 8.39
CA GLN A 511 -4.22 -0.99 7.46
C GLN A 511 -3.00 -1.78 7.93
N GLU A 512 -2.49 -2.69 7.08
CA GLU A 512 -1.29 -3.46 7.36
C GLU A 512 -0.05 -2.59 7.17
N ASN A 513 0.88 -2.62 8.13
CA ASN A 513 2.16 -1.92 8.02
C ASN A 513 3.15 -2.70 7.16
N PHE A 514 3.96 -1.97 6.41
CA PHE A 514 5.18 -2.52 5.80
C PHE A 514 6.36 -2.34 6.74
N TYR A 515 7.34 -3.18 6.56
CA TYR A 515 8.58 -3.06 7.30
C TYR A 515 9.77 -3.14 6.35
N HIS A 516 10.70 -2.22 6.55
CA HIS A 516 12.03 -2.34 5.98
C HIS A 516 12.99 -2.60 7.14
N VAL A 517 13.86 -3.58 7.00
CA VAL A 517 14.86 -3.91 8.00
C VAL A 517 16.23 -3.73 7.39
N THR A 518 17.11 -3.05 8.09
CA THR A 518 18.45 -2.75 7.61
C THR A 518 19.49 -3.16 8.64
N GLU A 519 20.72 -3.29 8.21
CA GLU A 519 21.85 -3.22 9.14
C GLU A 519 21.89 -1.87 9.84
N SER A 520 22.46 -1.84 11.06
CA SER A 520 22.50 -0.64 11.90
C SER A 520 23.33 0.51 11.32
N SER A 521 24.23 0.24 10.41
CA SER A 521 25.05 1.21 9.67
C SER A 521 24.27 1.95 8.57
N VAL A 522 23.06 1.48 8.22
CA VAL A 522 22.10 2.23 7.41
C VAL A 522 21.26 3.10 8.35
N ASN A 523 21.60 4.39 8.44
CA ASN A 523 21.09 5.31 9.45
C ASN A 523 19.70 5.87 9.13
N GLY A 524 19.22 5.72 7.90
CA GLY A 524 17.90 6.17 7.47
C GLY A 524 17.53 5.60 6.11
N ILE A 525 16.23 5.48 5.87
CA ILE A 525 15.69 5.06 4.58
C ILE A 525 14.79 6.14 4.00
N VAL A 526 14.66 6.15 2.68
CA VAL A 526 13.68 6.96 1.96
C VAL A 526 12.69 6.05 1.26
N THR A 527 11.42 6.34 1.44
CA THR A 527 10.34 5.66 0.72
C THR A 527 9.52 6.67 -0.07
N ASN A 528 8.90 6.22 -1.15
CA ASN A 528 7.92 7.05 -1.84
C ASN A 528 6.59 7.10 -1.07
N PHE A 529 5.61 7.84 -1.60
CA PHE A 529 4.27 7.99 -1.01
C PHE A 529 3.46 6.67 -0.87
N LYS A 530 3.92 5.57 -1.45
CA LYS A 530 3.35 4.21 -1.30
C LYS A 530 4.14 3.35 -0.32
N GLY A 531 5.14 3.91 0.35
CA GLY A 531 6.01 3.20 1.27
C GLY A 531 7.06 2.32 0.59
N TRP A 532 7.28 2.45 -0.73
CA TRP A 532 8.29 1.67 -1.43
C TRP A 532 9.67 2.28 -1.26
N LEU A 533 10.62 1.42 -0.90
CA LEU A 533 12.00 1.81 -0.63
C LEU A 533 12.71 2.34 -1.88
N LEU A 534 13.45 3.43 -1.69
CA LEU A 534 14.40 3.99 -2.65
C LEU A 534 15.81 3.87 -2.07
N PRO A 535 16.50 2.74 -2.26
CA PRO A 535 17.75 2.42 -1.55
C PRO A 535 18.87 3.43 -1.81
N GLY A 536 18.93 3.97 -3.04
CA GLY A 536 19.92 4.97 -3.41
C GLY A 536 19.80 6.29 -2.66
N CYS A 537 18.64 6.57 -2.08
CA CYS A 537 18.37 7.76 -1.27
C CYS A 537 18.57 7.50 0.23
N SER A 538 18.84 6.25 0.65
CA SER A 538 19.10 5.91 2.05
C SER A 538 20.35 6.61 2.57
N THR A 539 20.41 6.87 3.88
CA THR A 539 21.56 7.47 4.54
C THR A 539 22.43 6.40 5.19
N PHE A 540 23.72 6.50 4.97
CA PHE A 540 24.70 5.54 5.44
C PHE A 540 25.63 6.17 6.47
N GLY A 541 26.00 5.43 7.52
CA GLY A 541 26.99 5.83 8.49
C GLY A 541 28.42 5.70 7.96
N ASP A 542 29.37 6.36 8.63
CA ASP A 542 30.80 6.25 8.31
C ASP A 542 31.35 4.83 8.58
N ASP A 543 30.61 4.00 9.29
CA ASP A 543 30.90 2.61 9.64
C ASP A 543 30.26 1.59 8.68
N PHE A 544 29.54 2.05 7.66
CA PHE A 544 29.01 1.16 6.62
C PHE A 544 30.17 0.63 5.76
N GLU A 545 30.38 -0.69 5.77
CA GLU A 545 31.43 -1.38 5.02
C GLU A 545 30.82 -2.47 4.12
N ARG A 546 31.01 -2.34 2.79
CA ARG A 546 30.71 -3.39 1.83
C ARG A 546 31.69 -3.39 0.66
#